data_b995f47a115065478d417be838c4ed77
#
_entry.id   b995f47a115065478d417be838c4ed77
#
_cell.length_a   1.000
_cell.length_b   1.000
_cell.length_c   1.000
_cell.angle_alpha   90.00
_cell.angle_beta   90.00
_cell.angle_gamma   90.00
#
_symmetry.space_group_name_H-M   'P 1'
#
loop_
_entity.id
_entity.type
_entity.pdbx_description
1 polymer ?
#
loop_
_entity_poly.entity_id
_entity_poly.type
_entity_poly.pdbx_seq_one_letter_code
_entity_poly.pdbx_strand_id
1 'polypeptide(L)'
;MASSQKIKEIVKERYAKVALIGDSCCGPSVGLESAGGCCSGNNNDTFLQPAQSPAQVSKLVGYDARELKSIPQASILGAGCGTPTKFAFVKEGNTVVDLGSGAGIDVFLAANMVKASGRVIGIDMTDEMLEKARKNAADSGYTNVEFRKGDIEEGIPVDDNSVDIVISNCVINLTTDKVKTFKEIYRILKPNGIGRMVISDLVTDRQITEDTSSIDPDKWCSCIDGALTKENYIDSIKKGGFESLEILDEKLYTEGDQVDNRRISSLVIKAVKK
;
A
#
# COMPACT_ATOMS: atom_id res chain seq x y z
N MET A 1 -21.30 -15.30 3.71
CA MET A 1 -20.30 -14.28 4.06
C MET A 1 -18.94 -14.94 3.96
N ALA A 2 -18.09 -14.49 3.03
CA ALA A 2 -16.68 -14.78 3.19
C ALA A 2 -16.27 -14.10 4.50
N SER A 3 -15.84 -14.84 5.51
CA SER A 3 -15.44 -14.25 6.79
C SER A 3 -14.24 -13.31 6.49
N SER A 4 -14.09 -12.23 7.27
CA SER A 4 -12.93 -11.34 7.23
C SER A 4 -11.62 -12.14 7.17
N GLN A 5 -11.56 -13.24 7.90
CA GLN A 5 -10.43 -14.17 7.92
C GLN A 5 -10.13 -14.78 6.53
N LYS A 6 -11.17 -15.19 5.79
CA LYS A 6 -10.98 -15.77 4.45
C LYS A 6 -10.44 -14.75 3.45
N ILE A 7 -10.88 -13.49 3.54
CA ILE A 7 -10.35 -12.41 2.70
C ILE A 7 -8.87 -12.19 3.00
N LYS A 8 -8.48 -12.12 4.27
CA LYS A 8 -7.08 -11.97 4.70
C LYS A 8 -6.19 -13.13 4.22
N GLU A 9 -6.70 -14.36 4.26
CA GLU A 9 -5.99 -15.53 3.74
C GLU A 9 -5.75 -15.42 2.23
N ILE A 10 -6.76 -15.05 1.45
CA ILE A 10 -6.64 -14.86 -0.01
C ILE A 10 -5.61 -13.76 -0.32
N VAL A 11 -5.66 -12.63 0.36
CA VAL A 11 -4.70 -11.53 0.20
C VAL A 11 -3.28 -12.02 0.51
N LYS A 12 -3.10 -12.72 1.65
CA LYS A 12 -1.80 -13.27 2.05
C LYS A 12 -1.23 -14.22 1.01
N GLU A 13 -2.03 -15.19 0.53
CA GLU A 13 -1.61 -16.14 -0.49
C GLU A 13 -1.23 -15.45 -1.81
N ARG A 14 -1.99 -14.43 -2.21
CA ARG A 14 -1.69 -13.67 -3.44
C ARG A 14 -0.36 -12.94 -3.35
N TYR A 15 -0.15 -12.21 -2.27
CA TYR A 15 1.09 -11.44 -2.09
C TYR A 15 2.31 -12.33 -1.81
N ALA A 16 2.13 -13.51 -1.19
CA ALA A 16 3.18 -14.53 -1.11
C ALA A 16 3.67 -14.98 -2.51
N LYS A 17 2.74 -15.23 -3.44
CA LYS A 17 3.09 -15.55 -4.84
C LYS A 17 3.84 -14.40 -5.51
N VAL A 18 3.38 -13.15 -5.35
CA VAL A 18 4.08 -11.96 -5.88
C VAL A 18 5.51 -11.85 -5.35
N ALA A 19 5.72 -12.14 -4.06
CA ALA A 19 7.05 -12.12 -3.45
C ALA A 19 8.00 -13.16 -4.08
N LEU A 20 7.50 -14.36 -4.34
CA LEU A 20 8.30 -15.47 -4.85
C LEU A 20 8.62 -15.36 -6.34
N ILE A 21 7.63 -15.01 -7.15
CA ILE A 21 7.74 -15.00 -8.62
C ILE A 21 8.35 -13.69 -9.12
N GLY A 22 8.21 -12.59 -8.35
CA GLY A 22 8.67 -11.27 -8.76
C GLY A 22 7.77 -10.61 -9.81
N ASP A 23 6.57 -11.15 -10.04
CA ASP A 23 5.59 -10.58 -10.93
C ASP A 23 4.96 -9.33 -10.31
N SER A 24 4.71 -8.33 -11.16
CA SER A 24 3.95 -7.15 -10.78
C SER A 24 2.52 -7.56 -10.42
N CYS A 25 1.99 -7.04 -9.32
CA CYS A 25 0.59 -7.22 -8.93
C CYS A 25 -0.39 -6.68 -10.00
N CYS A 26 0.10 -5.79 -10.88
CA CYS A 26 -0.64 -5.09 -11.92
C CYS A 26 -0.06 -5.28 -13.33
N GLY A 27 0.78 -6.30 -13.56
CA GLY A 27 1.35 -6.60 -14.88
C GLY A 27 0.58 -7.70 -15.62
N PRO A 28 0.51 -7.67 -16.98
CA PRO A 28 -0.03 -8.78 -17.75
C PRO A 28 0.84 -10.01 -17.55
N SER A 29 0.25 -11.10 -17.07
CA SER A 29 0.89 -12.40 -16.91
C SER A 29 1.35 -12.96 -18.26
N VAL A 30 2.66 -13.17 -18.43
CA VAL A 30 3.23 -13.87 -19.58
C VAL A 30 3.15 -15.37 -19.28
N GLY A 31 2.21 -16.03 -19.91
CA GLY A 31 2.24 -17.44 -20.26
C GLY A 31 2.55 -18.47 -19.16
N LEU A 32 1.62 -18.68 -18.22
CA LEU A 32 1.28 -20.02 -17.68
C LEU A 32 -0.24 -20.07 -17.59
N GLU A 33 -0.81 -21.11 -18.17
CA GLU A 33 -2.26 -21.36 -18.12
C GLU A 33 -2.73 -21.39 -16.66
N SER A 34 -3.80 -20.64 -16.34
CA SER A 34 -4.54 -20.64 -15.08
C SER A 34 -3.97 -19.83 -13.87
N ALA A 35 -3.66 -18.54 -14.04
CA ALA A 35 -3.73 -17.61 -12.90
C ALA A 35 -4.20 -16.26 -13.44
N GLY A 36 -5.47 -15.90 -13.19
CA GLY A 36 -6.06 -14.63 -13.58
C GLY A 36 -5.24 -13.46 -13.02
N GLY A 37 -4.71 -12.62 -13.90
CA GLY A 37 -4.00 -11.41 -13.52
C GLY A 37 -4.97 -10.38 -12.92
N CYS A 38 -4.54 -9.62 -11.93
CA CYS A 38 -5.33 -8.58 -11.25
C CYS A 38 -5.82 -7.45 -12.19
N CYS A 39 -5.42 -7.45 -13.47
CA CYS A 39 -5.79 -6.47 -14.48
C CYS A 39 -6.15 -7.15 -15.82
N SER A 40 -6.91 -8.26 -15.78
CA SER A 40 -7.33 -8.98 -16.99
C SER A 40 -8.51 -8.25 -17.65
N GLY A 41 -8.21 -7.21 -18.42
CA GLY A 41 -9.14 -6.68 -19.42
C GLY A 41 -9.13 -7.58 -20.65
N ASN A 42 -10.29 -7.99 -21.13
CA ASN A 42 -10.49 -8.65 -22.43
C ASN A 42 -10.05 -7.70 -23.55
N ASN A 43 -8.79 -7.83 -23.99
CA ASN A 43 -8.28 -7.08 -25.12
C ASN A 43 -8.55 -7.84 -26.43
N ASN A 44 -9.57 -7.42 -27.15
CA ASN A 44 -9.73 -7.66 -28.59
C ASN A 44 -8.98 -6.61 -29.43
N ASP A 45 -7.94 -5.96 -28.90
CA ASP A 45 -7.08 -5.07 -29.66
C ASP A 45 -5.65 -5.60 -29.73
N THR A 46 -5.31 -6.04 -30.92
CA THR A 46 -4.06 -6.64 -31.37
C THR A 46 -2.94 -5.61 -31.44
N PHE A 47 -2.53 -5.04 -30.31
CA PHE A 47 -1.22 -4.42 -30.16
C PHE A 47 -0.57 -5.00 -28.91
N LEU A 48 0.40 -5.91 -29.12
CA LEU A 48 1.31 -6.41 -28.09
C LEU A 48 2.09 -5.23 -27.49
N GLN A 49 1.53 -4.61 -26.45
CA GLN A 49 2.33 -3.74 -25.59
C GLN A 49 3.33 -4.63 -24.86
N PRO A 50 4.64 -4.31 -24.88
CA PRO A 50 5.61 -5.08 -24.13
C PRO A 50 5.24 -5.05 -22.65
N ALA A 51 5.31 -6.22 -22.00
CA ALA A 51 5.03 -6.36 -20.57
C ALA A 51 5.85 -5.30 -19.80
N GLN A 52 5.18 -4.44 -19.05
CA GLN A 52 5.84 -3.37 -18.32
C GLN A 52 6.61 -3.96 -17.14
N SER A 53 7.87 -3.60 -16.99
CA SER A 53 8.65 -4.02 -15.83
C SER A 53 8.11 -3.37 -14.55
N PRO A 54 8.29 -3.99 -13.36
CA PRO A 54 7.87 -3.39 -12.07
C PRO A 54 8.37 -1.95 -11.89
N ALA A 55 9.58 -1.65 -12.36
CA ALA A 55 10.13 -0.30 -12.32
C ALA A 55 9.41 0.69 -13.27
N GLN A 56 8.91 0.23 -14.41
CA GLN A 56 8.08 1.06 -15.30
C GLN A 56 6.73 1.36 -14.67
N VAL A 57 6.06 0.36 -14.08
CA VAL A 57 4.81 0.54 -13.34
C VAL A 57 5.00 1.53 -12.20
N SER A 58 6.06 1.39 -11.38
CA SER A 58 6.37 2.32 -10.29
C SER A 58 6.55 3.76 -10.77
N LYS A 59 7.17 3.98 -11.94
CA LYS A 59 7.27 5.32 -12.52
C LYS A 59 5.92 5.89 -12.94
N LEU A 60 5.02 5.08 -13.47
CA LEU A 60 3.68 5.53 -13.87
C LEU A 60 2.86 6.02 -12.69
N VAL A 61 2.98 5.39 -11.52
CA VAL A 61 2.33 5.84 -10.29
C VAL A 61 3.06 7.01 -9.60
N GLY A 62 4.20 7.44 -10.14
CA GLY A 62 4.82 8.71 -9.77
C GLY A 62 6.18 8.65 -9.09
N TYR A 63 6.81 7.47 -8.90
CA TYR A 63 8.18 7.41 -8.36
C TYR A 63 9.19 8.01 -9.34
N ASP A 64 10.14 8.78 -8.82
CA ASP A 64 11.24 9.34 -9.61
C ASP A 64 12.27 8.26 -9.98
N ALA A 65 12.83 8.34 -11.17
CA ALA A 65 13.82 7.37 -11.64
C ALA A 65 15.12 7.35 -10.80
N ARG A 66 15.48 8.49 -10.17
CA ARG A 66 16.64 8.57 -9.27
C ARG A 66 16.34 7.93 -7.92
N GLU A 67 15.13 8.14 -7.39
CA GLU A 67 14.66 7.48 -6.18
C GLU A 67 14.71 5.96 -6.34
N LEU A 68 14.14 5.42 -7.44
CA LEU A 68 14.15 3.98 -7.71
C LEU A 68 15.56 3.40 -7.90
N LYS A 69 16.52 4.19 -8.39
CA LYS A 69 17.92 3.77 -8.51
C LYS A 69 18.67 3.77 -7.17
N SER A 70 18.20 4.52 -6.18
CA SER A 70 18.84 4.67 -4.87
C SER A 70 18.49 3.58 -3.88
N ILE A 71 17.61 2.64 -4.24
CA ILE A 71 17.11 1.57 -3.40
C ILE A 71 17.36 0.18 -4.02
N PRO A 72 17.27 -0.90 -3.24
CA PRO A 72 17.42 -2.26 -3.76
C PRO A 72 16.42 -2.53 -4.89
N GLN A 73 16.89 -2.93 -6.06
CA GLN A 73 16.02 -3.15 -7.23
C GLN A 73 15.00 -4.27 -7.00
N ALA A 74 15.35 -5.28 -6.20
CA ALA A 74 14.46 -6.38 -5.84
C ALA A 74 13.32 -5.97 -4.88
N SER A 75 13.34 -4.73 -4.33
CA SER A 75 12.23 -4.18 -3.56
C SER A 75 11.12 -3.60 -4.43
N ILE A 76 11.38 -3.39 -5.72
CA ILE A 76 10.46 -2.74 -6.66
C ILE A 76 9.57 -3.82 -7.28
N LEU A 77 8.33 -3.95 -6.78
CA LEU A 77 7.36 -4.94 -7.25
C LEU A 77 6.27 -4.35 -8.16
N GLY A 78 6.21 -3.02 -8.31
CA GLY A 78 5.17 -2.35 -9.10
C GLY A 78 3.76 -2.46 -8.51
N ALA A 79 3.65 -2.55 -7.19
CA ALA A 79 2.41 -2.83 -6.45
C ALA A 79 1.87 -1.62 -5.67
N GLY A 80 2.14 -0.41 -6.07
CA GLY A 80 1.63 0.81 -5.42
C GLY A 80 0.66 1.56 -6.32
N CYS A 81 -0.13 2.46 -5.75
CA CYS A 81 -1.03 3.36 -6.49
C CYS A 81 -0.63 4.84 -6.37
N GLY A 82 0.44 5.15 -5.64
CA GLY A 82 0.98 6.49 -5.48
C GLY A 82 2.35 6.50 -4.81
N THR A 83 2.74 7.65 -4.27
CA THR A 83 4.07 7.88 -3.69
C THR A 83 3.96 8.62 -2.35
N PRO A 84 3.53 7.97 -1.26
CA PRO A 84 3.29 8.63 0.02
C PRO A 84 4.55 9.31 0.58
N THR A 85 5.73 8.75 0.35
CA THR A 85 7.02 9.29 0.79
C THR A 85 7.28 10.71 0.30
N LYS A 86 6.83 11.09 -0.92
CA LYS A 86 6.96 12.46 -1.46
C LYS A 86 6.21 13.51 -0.66
N PHE A 87 5.12 13.12 -0.04
CA PHE A 87 4.22 14.01 0.68
C PHE A 87 4.37 13.91 2.20
N ALA A 88 5.18 12.95 2.69
CA ALA A 88 5.31 12.67 4.10
C ALA A 88 6.20 13.67 4.86
N PHE A 89 6.96 14.51 4.13
CA PHE A 89 7.90 15.47 4.74
C PHE A 89 8.83 14.79 5.75
N VAL A 90 9.37 13.63 5.36
CA VAL A 90 10.31 12.86 6.18
C VAL A 90 11.57 13.69 6.43
N LYS A 91 12.02 13.74 7.68
CA LYS A 91 13.23 14.45 8.10
C LYS A 91 14.23 13.49 8.74
N GLU A 92 15.48 13.89 8.71
CA GLU A 92 16.54 13.22 9.45
C GLU A 92 16.16 13.02 10.93
N GLY A 93 16.39 11.83 11.47
CA GLY A 93 16.06 11.48 12.84
C GLY A 93 14.61 11.02 13.07
N ASN A 94 13.71 11.10 12.10
CA ASN A 94 12.33 10.62 12.28
C ASN A 94 12.27 9.10 12.49
N THR A 95 11.26 8.67 13.26
CA THR A 95 10.77 7.29 13.29
C THR A 95 9.60 7.18 12.33
N VAL A 96 9.75 6.37 11.28
CA VAL A 96 8.73 6.14 10.24
C VAL A 96 8.24 4.70 10.32
N VAL A 97 6.93 4.50 10.15
CA VAL A 97 6.31 3.16 9.98
C VAL A 97 5.68 3.10 8.60
N ASP A 98 5.98 2.04 7.85
CA ASP A 98 5.37 1.72 6.56
C ASP A 98 4.43 0.52 6.74
N LEU A 99 3.15 0.71 6.47
CA LEU A 99 2.11 -0.31 6.61
C LEU A 99 1.89 -1.04 5.28
N GLY A 100 2.00 -2.38 5.32
CA GLY A 100 2.02 -3.22 4.14
C GLY A 100 3.26 -2.98 3.30
N SER A 101 4.41 -3.02 3.96
CA SER A 101 5.70 -2.61 3.39
C SER A 101 6.17 -3.47 2.21
N GLY A 102 5.57 -4.66 2.01
CA GLY A 102 5.96 -5.58 0.95
C GLY A 102 7.46 -5.86 0.96
N ALA A 103 8.09 -5.78 -0.20
CA ALA A 103 9.54 -5.96 -0.35
C ALA A 103 10.39 -4.73 0.06
N GLY A 104 9.74 -3.63 0.53
CA GLY A 104 10.40 -2.50 1.18
C GLY A 104 10.63 -1.24 0.34
N ILE A 105 9.96 -1.04 -0.79
CA ILE A 105 10.18 0.13 -1.66
C ILE A 105 10.11 1.46 -0.88
N ASP A 106 9.01 1.73 -0.17
CA ASP A 106 8.81 2.96 0.58
C ASP A 106 9.64 2.97 1.88
N VAL A 107 9.92 1.79 2.48
CA VAL A 107 10.85 1.66 3.62
C VAL A 107 12.25 2.17 3.27
N PHE A 108 12.81 1.72 2.13
CA PHE A 108 14.17 2.12 1.74
C PHE A 108 14.25 3.59 1.32
N LEU A 109 13.21 4.10 0.65
CA LEU A 109 13.12 5.53 0.35
C LEU A 109 13.09 6.37 1.62
N ALA A 110 12.26 6.01 2.59
CA ALA A 110 12.19 6.67 3.88
C ALA A 110 13.51 6.53 4.66
N ALA A 111 14.16 5.36 4.63
CA ALA A 111 15.44 5.11 5.30
C ALA A 111 16.56 6.04 4.80
N ASN A 112 16.60 6.29 3.49
CA ASN A 112 17.52 7.25 2.90
C ASN A 112 17.27 8.69 3.40
N MET A 113 16.00 9.04 3.69
CA MET A 113 15.63 10.38 4.17
C MET A 113 15.89 10.57 5.66
N VAL A 114 15.57 9.56 6.51
CA VAL A 114 15.77 9.65 7.97
C VAL A 114 17.22 9.53 8.38
N LYS A 115 18.09 9.01 7.51
CA LYS A 115 19.52 8.78 7.71
C LYS A 115 19.81 7.88 8.93
N ALA A 116 21.08 7.86 9.40
CA ALA A 116 21.52 7.00 10.49
C ALA A 116 20.95 7.36 11.87
N SER A 117 20.47 8.60 12.05
CA SER A 117 19.86 9.05 13.31
C SER A 117 18.38 8.72 13.45
N GLY A 118 17.72 8.35 12.35
CA GLY A 118 16.33 7.90 12.33
C GLY A 118 16.21 6.40 12.13
N ARG A 119 14.98 5.91 12.12
CA ARG A 119 14.67 4.51 11.82
C ARG A 119 13.38 4.36 11.03
N VAL A 120 13.27 3.28 10.26
CA VAL A 120 12.06 2.92 9.54
C VAL A 120 11.66 1.50 9.90
N ILE A 121 10.37 1.30 10.19
CA ILE A 121 9.80 0.00 10.53
C ILE A 121 8.78 -0.35 9.45
N GLY A 122 9.06 -1.40 8.67
CA GLY A 122 8.10 -1.98 7.73
C GLY A 122 7.26 -3.04 8.41
N ILE A 123 5.93 -2.95 8.25
CA ILE A 123 4.97 -3.93 8.76
C ILE A 123 4.32 -4.64 7.58
N ASP A 124 4.36 -5.97 7.58
CA ASP A 124 3.64 -6.78 6.61
C ASP A 124 3.10 -8.07 7.26
N MET A 125 2.00 -8.61 6.74
CA MET A 125 1.44 -9.85 7.27
C MET A 125 1.99 -11.10 6.56
N THR A 126 2.69 -10.92 5.44
CA THR A 126 3.17 -11.98 4.54
C THR A 126 4.62 -12.33 4.84
N ASP A 127 4.90 -13.57 5.20
CA ASP A 127 6.25 -14.02 5.58
C ASP A 127 7.23 -13.87 4.41
N GLU A 128 6.83 -14.24 3.21
CA GLU A 128 7.63 -14.18 1.99
C GLU A 128 8.02 -12.74 1.62
N MET A 129 7.13 -11.77 1.85
CA MET A 129 7.44 -10.35 1.68
C MET A 129 8.48 -9.89 2.69
N LEU A 130 8.32 -10.26 3.96
CA LEU A 130 9.26 -9.90 5.03
C LEU A 130 10.64 -10.52 4.82
N GLU A 131 10.72 -11.78 4.37
CA GLU A 131 11.98 -12.43 4.03
C GLU A 131 12.69 -11.70 2.90
N LYS A 132 11.96 -11.37 1.83
CA LYS A 132 12.49 -10.59 0.70
C LYS A 132 12.97 -9.20 1.14
N ALA A 133 12.19 -8.50 1.95
CA ALA A 133 12.54 -7.19 2.47
C ALA A 133 13.80 -7.22 3.36
N ARG A 134 13.89 -8.19 4.28
CA ARG A 134 15.08 -8.39 5.13
C ARG A 134 16.32 -8.73 4.31
N LYS A 135 16.18 -9.58 3.30
CA LYS A 135 17.27 -9.88 2.38
C LYS A 135 17.73 -8.64 1.63
N ASN A 136 16.80 -7.85 1.08
CA ASN A 136 17.11 -6.59 0.40
C ASN A 136 17.86 -5.61 1.32
N ALA A 137 17.46 -5.50 2.59
CA ALA A 137 18.13 -4.66 3.57
C ALA A 137 19.56 -5.13 3.85
N ALA A 138 19.74 -6.42 4.09
CA ALA A 138 21.06 -7.00 4.38
C ALA A 138 22.02 -6.86 3.21
N ASP A 139 21.57 -7.23 1.98
CA ASP A 139 22.39 -7.17 0.76
C ASP A 139 22.82 -5.74 0.41
N SER A 140 22.03 -4.74 0.81
CA SER A 140 22.29 -3.31 0.52
C SER A 140 22.84 -2.53 1.71
N GLY A 141 23.12 -3.19 2.84
CA GLY A 141 23.77 -2.59 4.01
C GLY A 141 22.91 -1.60 4.79
N TYR A 142 21.58 -1.67 4.73
CA TYR A 142 20.70 -0.84 5.54
C TYR A 142 20.74 -1.29 7.01
N THR A 143 21.09 -0.37 7.92
CA THR A 143 21.16 -0.62 9.36
C THR A 143 20.08 0.11 10.17
N ASN A 144 19.33 1.01 9.51
CA ASN A 144 18.29 1.84 10.11
C ASN A 144 16.87 1.40 9.74
N VAL A 145 16.72 0.16 9.26
CA VAL A 145 15.42 -0.45 8.90
C VAL A 145 15.16 -1.70 9.72
N GLU A 146 13.90 -1.94 10.03
CA GLU A 146 13.42 -3.13 10.73
C GLU A 146 12.14 -3.62 10.05
N PHE A 147 11.95 -4.95 9.92
CA PHE A 147 10.74 -5.53 9.35
C PHE A 147 10.06 -6.44 10.36
N ARG A 148 8.81 -6.12 10.69
CA ARG A 148 7.98 -6.83 11.68
C ARG A 148 6.78 -7.47 11.01
N LYS A 149 6.45 -8.69 11.43
CA LYS A 149 5.19 -9.33 11.05
C LYS A 149 4.05 -8.73 11.85
N GLY A 150 2.98 -8.32 11.17
CA GLY A 150 1.79 -7.78 11.80
C GLY A 150 0.62 -7.68 10.83
N ASP A 151 -0.59 -7.92 11.36
CA ASP A 151 -1.85 -7.58 10.72
C ASP A 151 -2.25 -6.19 11.21
N ILE A 152 -2.26 -5.21 10.32
CA ILE A 152 -2.52 -3.80 10.65
C ILE A 152 -3.94 -3.54 11.17
N GLU A 153 -4.85 -4.48 10.96
CA GLU A 153 -6.22 -4.45 11.45
C GLU A 153 -6.35 -5.06 12.86
N GLU A 154 -5.49 -6.03 13.21
CA GLU A 154 -5.54 -6.70 14.52
C GLU A 154 -4.63 -6.04 15.57
N GLY A 155 -3.61 -5.31 15.15
CA GLY A 155 -2.71 -4.58 16.02
C GLY A 155 -1.36 -4.33 15.36
N ILE A 156 -0.96 -3.07 15.27
CA ILE A 156 0.36 -2.71 14.74
C ILE A 156 1.41 -2.97 15.84
N PRO A 157 2.44 -3.83 15.60
CA PRO A 157 3.41 -4.21 16.63
C PRO A 157 4.45 -3.08 16.88
N VAL A 158 3.95 -1.92 17.28
CA VAL A 158 4.70 -0.70 17.59
C VAL A 158 4.09 -0.04 18.81
N ASP A 159 4.92 0.53 19.68
CA ASP A 159 4.50 1.17 20.92
C ASP A 159 3.61 2.40 20.68
N ASP A 160 2.73 2.67 21.63
CA ASP A 160 1.88 3.86 21.61
C ASP A 160 2.72 5.14 21.57
N ASN A 161 2.24 6.14 20.84
CA ASN A 161 2.83 7.49 20.83
C ASN A 161 4.32 7.55 20.51
N SER A 162 4.85 6.61 19.70
CA SER A 162 6.28 6.47 19.44
C SER A 162 6.73 6.88 18.04
N VAL A 163 5.77 7.05 17.10
CA VAL A 163 6.02 7.21 15.67
C VAL A 163 5.81 8.66 15.23
N ASP A 164 6.74 9.21 14.46
CA ASP A 164 6.63 10.53 13.87
C ASP A 164 5.74 10.50 12.62
N ILE A 165 5.92 9.47 11.78
CA ILE A 165 5.25 9.36 10.50
C ILE A 165 4.79 7.93 10.25
N VAL A 166 3.53 7.77 9.87
CA VAL A 166 3.02 6.54 9.26
C VAL A 166 2.80 6.79 7.77
N ILE A 167 3.33 5.91 6.94
CA ILE A 167 3.06 5.86 5.51
C ILE A 167 2.34 4.56 5.16
N SER A 168 1.56 4.56 4.09
CA SER A 168 0.96 3.36 3.51
C SER A 168 0.67 3.60 2.02
N ASN A 169 0.83 2.56 1.21
CA ASN A 169 0.64 2.64 -0.23
C ASN A 169 -0.20 1.47 -0.74
N CYS A 170 -1.48 1.73 -1.01
CA CYS A 170 -2.43 0.77 -1.58
C CYS A 170 -2.67 -0.48 -0.71
N VAL A 171 -2.73 -0.31 0.61
CA VAL A 171 -2.85 -1.44 1.57
C VAL A 171 -4.12 -1.38 2.41
N ILE A 172 -4.55 -0.18 2.84
CA ILE A 172 -5.70 -0.06 3.73
C ILE A 172 -6.99 -0.54 3.05
N ASN A 173 -7.06 -0.44 1.72
CA ASN A 173 -8.18 -1.01 0.97
C ASN A 173 -8.28 -2.54 1.08
N LEU A 174 -7.20 -3.23 1.38
CA LEU A 174 -7.20 -4.68 1.59
C LEU A 174 -7.77 -5.08 2.96
N THR A 175 -7.86 -4.14 3.92
CA THR A 175 -8.44 -4.39 5.24
C THR A 175 -9.96 -4.47 5.18
N THR A 176 -10.54 -5.27 6.05
CA THR A 176 -11.99 -5.46 6.15
C THR A 176 -12.64 -4.44 7.09
N ASP A 177 -11.88 -3.91 8.06
CA ASP A 177 -12.29 -2.83 8.97
C ASP A 177 -11.26 -1.68 8.94
N LYS A 178 -11.49 -0.72 8.06
CA LYS A 178 -10.62 0.44 7.91
C LYS A 178 -10.62 1.35 9.15
N VAL A 179 -11.73 1.43 9.87
CA VAL A 179 -11.82 2.24 11.10
C VAL A 179 -10.91 1.67 12.18
N LYS A 180 -10.86 0.34 12.33
CA LYS A 180 -9.96 -0.35 13.27
C LYS A 180 -8.49 -0.07 12.90
N THR A 181 -8.16 -0.16 11.63
CA THR A 181 -6.82 0.19 11.13
C THR A 181 -6.44 1.64 11.43
N PHE A 182 -7.33 2.60 11.18
CA PHE A 182 -7.05 4.01 11.48
C PHE A 182 -6.91 4.29 12.99
N LYS A 183 -7.62 3.57 13.85
CA LYS A 183 -7.44 3.65 15.31
C LYS A 183 -6.05 3.17 15.73
N GLU A 184 -5.54 2.09 15.14
CA GLU A 184 -4.19 1.60 15.39
C GLU A 184 -3.12 2.58 14.90
N ILE A 185 -3.31 3.18 13.72
CA ILE A 185 -2.43 4.26 13.22
C ILE A 185 -2.43 5.43 14.22
N TYR A 186 -3.61 5.85 14.68
CA TYR A 186 -3.73 6.92 15.66
C TYR A 186 -3.04 6.58 16.98
N ARG A 187 -3.16 5.33 17.47
CA ARG A 187 -2.52 4.85 18.70
C ARG A 187 -1.00 5.04 18.66
N ILE A 188 -0.34 4.57 17.58
CA ILE A 188 1.13 4.58 17.50
C ILE A 188 1.74 5.95 17.22
N LEU A 189 1.00 6.87 16.60
CA LEU A 189 1.48 8.21 16.27
C LEU A 189 1.70 9.06 17.54
N LYS A 190 2.77 9.87 17.54
CA LYS A 190 3.05 10.85 18.59
C LYS A 190 1.94 11.91 18.65
N PRO A 191 1.52 12.33 19.86
CA PRO A 191 0.48 13.35 20.03
C PRO A 191 0.98 14.77 19.77
N ASN A 192 0.13 15.74 20.06
CA ASN A 192 0.40 17.19 20.06
C ASN A 192 0.86 17.75 18.69
N GLY A 193 0.27 17.25 17.60
CA GLY A 193 0.56 17.73 16.26
C GLY A 193 1.91 17.28 15.68
N ILE A 194 2.62 16.39 16.36
CA ILE A 194 3.92 15.86 15.92
C ILE A 194 3.69 14.70 14.93
N GLY A 195 2.93 13.70 15.37
CA GLY A 195 2.66 12.49 14.60
C GLY A 195 1.67 12.73 13.47
N ARG A 196 1.99 12.24 12.28
CA ARG A 196 1.12 12.30 11.10
C ARG A 196 1.13 11.02 10.31
N MET A 197 0.03 10.74 9.62
CA MET A 197 -0.01 9.74 8.57
C MET A 197 -0.06 10.40 7.20
N VAL A 198 0.54 9.74 6.20
CA VAL A 198 0.39 10.05 4.78
C VAL A 198 0.12 8.75 4.04
N ILE A 199 -1.05 8.64 3.48
CA ILE A 199 -1.55 7.42 2.86
C ILE A 199 -1.89 7.70 1.40
N SER A 200 -1.45 6.81 0.52
CA SER A 200 -1.89 6.74 -0.85
C SER A 200 -2.78 5.51 -1.02
N ASP A 201 -4.04 5.68 -1.39
CA ASP A 201 -4.97 4.58 -1.59
C ASP A 201 -5.98 4.87 -2.70
N LEU A 202 -6.69 3.84 -3.17
CA LEU A 202 -7.71 3.99 -4.19
C LEU A 202 -9.06 4.36 -3.56
N VAL A 203 -9.79 5.24 -4.24
CA VAL A 203 -11.17 5.59 -3.94
C VAL A 203 -12.02 5.49 -5.19
N THR A 204 -13.34 5.29 -5.02
CA THR A 204 -14.29 5.15 -6.12
C THR A 204 -15.37 6.22 -6.07
N ASP A 205 -15.99 6.51 -7.21
CA ASP A 205 -17.15 7.40 -7.32
C ASP A 205 -18.44 6.78 -6.78
N ARG A 206 -18.53 5.43 -6.78
CA ARG A 206 -19.67 4.70 -6.19
C ARG A 206 -19.21 3.39 -5.56
N GLN A 207 -19.77 3.07 -4.41
CA GLN A 207 -19.48 1.82 -3.72
C GLN A 207 -20.24 0.67 -4.35
N ILE A 208 -19.59 -0.51 -4.42
CA ILE A 208 -20.30 -1.75 -4.67
C ILE A 208 -21.23 -1.99 -3.46
N THR A 209 -22.44 -2.50 -3.74
CA THR A 209 -23.41 -2.83 -2.69
C THR A 209 -22.79 -3.75 -1.64
N GLU A 210 -23.20 -3.58 -0.38
CA GLU A 210 -22.67 -4.26 0.82
C GLU A 210 -22.76 -5.81 0.84
N ASP A 211 -23.17 -6.42 -0.29
CA ASP A 211 -23.23 -7.88 -0.41
C ASP A 211 -21.83 -8.46 -0.62
N THR A 212 -21.18 -8.75 0.52
CA THR A 212 -19.87 -9.42 0.54
C THR A 212 -19.88 -10.83 -0.05
N SER A 213 -21.03 -11.39 -0.43
CA SER A 213 -21.14 -12.67 -1.13
C SER A 213 -20.70 -12.60 -2.58
N SER A 214 -20.64 -11.40 -3.16
CA SER A 214 -20.23 -11.12 -4.55
C SER A 214 -18.80 -10.58 -4.68
N ILE A 215 -18.00 -10.58 -3.61
CA ILE A 215 -16.61 -10.11 -3.65
C ILE A 215 -15.79 -11.01 -4.58
N ASP A 216 -15.23 -10.40 -5.62
CA ASP A 216 -14.23 -11.01 -6.47
C ASP A 216 -12.85 -10.94 -5.77
N PRO A 217 -12.26 -12.08 -5.41
CA PRO A 217 -10.97 -12.09 -4.71
C PRO A 217 -9.84 -11.39 -5.48
N ASP A 218 -9.83 -11.47 -6.80
CA ASP A 218 -8.82 -10.83 -7.63
C ASP A 218 -8.99 -9.31 -7.65
N LYS A 219 -10.23 -8.83 -7.76
CA LYS A 219 -10.54 -7.39 -7.66
C LYS A 219 -10.28 -6.85 -6.25
N TRP A 220 -10.51 -7.65 -5.21
CA TRP A 220 -10.15 -7.26 -3.85
C TRP A 220 -8.64 -7.11 -3.70
N CYS A 221 -7.86 -8.09 -4.15
CA CYS A 221 -6.39 -8.04 -4.09
C CYS A 221 -5.78 -6.91 -4.93
N SER A 222 -6.49 -6.39 -5.93
CA SER A 222 -6.11 -5.19 -6.68
C SER A 222 -6.52 -3.87 -6.02
N CYS A 223 -7.03 -3.90 -4.78
CA CYS A 223 -7.56 -2.76 -4.02
C CYS A 223 -8.83 -2.11 -4.60
N ILE A 224 -9.40 -2.66 -5.66
CA ILE A 224 -10.55 -2.08 -6.37
C ILE A 224 -11.85 -2.33 -5.61
N ASP A 225 -12.13 -3.59 -5.24
CA ASP A 225 -13.37 -3.93 -4.53
C ASP A 225 -13.35 -3.52 -3.05
N GLY A 226 -12.17 -3.35 -2.47
CA GLY A 226 -11.99 -2.77 -1.14
C GLY A 226 -12.04 -1.24 -1.11
N ALA A 227 -12.07 -0.57 -2.28
CA ALA A 227 -12.12 0.87 -2.36
C ALA A 227 -13.48 1.41 -1.88
N LEU A 228 -13.45 2.38 -0.97
CA LEU A 228 -14.61 3.14 -0.54
C LEU A 228 -14.81 4.36 -1.43
N THR A 229 -16.00 4.97 -1.37
CA THR A 229 -16.14 6.33 -1.88
C THR A 229 -15.23 7.27 -1.10
N LYS A 230 -14.81 8.36 -1.71
CA LYS A 230 -13.94 9.36 -1.08
C LYS A 230 -14.51 9.85 0.26
N GLU A 231 -15.83 10.09 0.31
CA GLU A 231 -16.54 10.52 1.51
C GLU A 231 -16.46 9.45 2.61
N ASN A 232 -16.73 8.18 2.29
CA ASN A 232 -16.70 7.08 3.25
C ASN A 232 -15.28 6.78 3.73
N TYR A 233 -14.27 6.96 2.84
CA TYR A 233 -12.88 6.81 3.22
C TYR A 233 -12.45 7.88 4.24
N ILE A 234 -12.80 9.16 3.96
CA ILE A 234 -12.57 10.28 4.87
C ILE A 234 -13.30 10.08 6.21
N ASP A 235 -14.54 9.61 6.18
CA ASP A 235 -15.32 9.31 7.38
C ASP A 235 -14.67 8.20 8.23
N SER A 236 -14.12 7.18 7.60
CA SER A 236 -13.38 6.12 8.28
C SER A 236 -12.12 6.66 8.98
N ILE A 237 -11.40 7.59 8.36
CA ILE A 237 -10.25 8.29 8.97
C ILE A 237 -10.69 9.07 10.21
N LYS A 238 -11.79 9.83 10.10
CA LYS A 238 -12.34 10.61 11.23
C LYS A 238 -12.77 9.71 12.38
N LYS A 239 -13.47 8.61 12.09
CA LYS A 239 -13.85 7.59 13.07
C LYS A 239 -12.65 6.90 13.74
N GLY A 240 -11.50 6.89 13.05
CA GLY A 240 -10.21 6.45 13.56
C GLY A 240 -9.56 7.39 14.58
N GLY A 241 -10.09 8.63 14.76
CA GLY A 241 -9.62 9.61 15.72
C GLY A 241 -8.99 10.87 15.12
N PHE A 242 -8.87 10.96 13.78
CA PHE A 242 -8.26 12.10 13.11
C PHE A 242 -9.29 13.20 12.82
N GLU A 243 -9.16 14.34 13.48
CA GLU A 243 -10.05 15.49 13.26
C GLU A 243 -9.63 16.37 12.08
N SER A 244 -8.32 16.47 11.83
CA SER A 244 -7.74 17.30 10.78
C SER A 244 -7.09 16.44 9.71
N LEU A 245 -7.54 16.61 8.47
CA LEU A 245 -6.99 15.92 7.31
C LEU A 245 -6.88 16.88 6.11
N GLU A 246 -5.96 16.57 5.21
CA GLU A 246 -5.66 17.34 4.02
C GLU A 246 -5.49 16.37 2.84
N ILE A 247 -6.19 16.63 1.74
CA ILE A 247 -5.97 15.92 0.48
C ILE A 247 -4.79 16.58 -0.21
N LEU A 248 -3.74 15.83 -0.45
CA LEU A 248 -2.49 16.32 -1.03
C LEU A 248 -2.42 16.10 -2.53
N ASP A 249 -3.03 15.03 -3.02
CA ASP A 249 -3.09 14.70 -4.44
C ASP A 249 -4.30 13.80 -4.74
N GLU A 250 -4.83 13.91 -5.93
CA GLU A 250 -5.90 13.04 -6.44
C GLU A 250 -5.75 12.89 -7.95
N LYS A 251 -5.63 11.66 -8.42
CA LYS A 251 -5.45 11.36 -9.84
C LYS A 251 -6.36 10.23 -10.28
N LEU A 252 -6.91 10.36 -11.48
CA LEU A 252 -7.61 9.25 -12.12
C LEU A 252 -6.66 8.06 -12.25
N TYR A 253 -7.09 6.90 -11.75
CA TYR A 253 -6.34 5.65 -11.83
C TYR A 253 -6.88 4.78 -12.97
N THR A 254 -8.17 4.55 -13.02
CA THR A 254 -8.86 3.84 -14.11
C THR A 254 -10.37 4.11 -14.08
N GLU A 255 -11.03 3.92 -15.23
CA GLU A 255 -12.50 3.98 -15.38
C GLU A 255 -12.95 3.05 -16.50
N GLY A 256 -14.26 2.75 -16.55
CA GLY A 256 -14.92 1.98 -17.61
C GLY A 256 -15.29 0.55 -17.21
N ASP A 257 -15.57 -0.29 -18.21
CA ASP A 257 -16.11 -1.66 -18.05
C ASP A 257 -15.22 -2.57 -17.19
N GLN A 258 -13.91 -2.36 -17.23
CA GLN A 258 -12.94 -3.15 -16.47
C GLN A 258 -13.12 -3.05 -14.95
N VAL A 259 -13.78 -1.99 -14.48
CA VAL A 259 -14.06 -1.72 -13.07
C VAL A 259 -15.56 -1.52 -12.83
N ASP A 260 -16.39 -2.22 -13.56
CA ASP A 260 -17.86 -2.19 -13.48
C ASP A 260 -18.41 -0.77 -13.71
N ASN A 261 -17.88 -0.06 -14.70
CA ASN A 261 -18.19 1.34 -15.03
C ASN A 261 -18.02 2.31 -13.85
N ARG A 262 -17.13 1.97 -12.90
CA ARG A 262 -16.72 2.88 -11.82
C ARG A 262 -15.54 3.75 -12.27
N ARG A 263 -15.44 4.89 -11.65
CA ARG A 263 -14.25 5.74 -11.72
C ARG A 263 -13.42 5.52 -10.48
N ILE A 264 -12.20 5.03 -10.65
CA ILE A 264 -11.24 4.80 -9.56
C ILE A 264 -10.19 5.88 -9.61
N SER A 265 -9.95 6.55 -8.49
CA SER A 265 -8.91 7.57 -8.34
C SER A 265 -7.91 7.13 -7.28
N SER A 266 -6.64 7.44 -7.49
CA SER A 266 -5.61 7.38 -6.46
C SER A 266 -5.68 8.66 -5.63
N LEU A 267 -5.79 8.53 -4.32
CA LEU A 267 -5.95 9.63 -3.37
C LEU A 267 -4.78 9.63 -2.39
N VAL A 268 -4.09 10.78 -2.26
CA VAL A 268 -3.07 10.98 -1.23
C VAL A 268 -3.64 11.86 -0.13
N ILE A 269 -3.72 11.31 1.08
CA ILE A 269 -4.26 12.01 2.26
C ILE A 269 -3.20 12.10 3.35
N LYS A 270 -3.12 13.30 3.96
CA LYS A 270 -2.41 13.53 5.21
C LYS A 270 -3.39 13.76 6.34
N ALA A 271 -3.14 13.14 7.51
CA ALA A 271 -3.83 13.48 8.75
C ALA A 271 -2.85 13.55 9.92
N VAL A 272 -3.13 14.43 10.88
CA VAL A 272 -2.25 14.72 12.01
C VAL A 272 -2.95 14.35 13.31
N LYS A 273 -2.23 13.67 14.21
CA LYS A 273 -2.70 13.39 15.57
C LYS A 273 -2.55 14.65 16.43
N LYS A 274 -3.66 15.14 16.96
CA LYS A 274 -3.69 16.24 17.92
C LYS A 274 -3.29 15.82 19.31
#